data_dd24668cd032f02d417449b95220bcf0
#
_entry.id   dd24668cd032f02d417449b95220bcf0
#
_cell.length_a   1.000
_cell.length_b   1.000
_cell.length_c   1.000
_cell.angle_alpha   90.00
_cell.angle_beta   90.00
_cell.angle_gamma   90.00
#
_symmetry.space_group_name_H-M   'P 1'
#
loop_
_entity.id
_entity.type
_entity.pdbx_description
1 polymer ?
#
loop_
_entity_poly.entity_id
_entity_poly.type
_entity_poly.pdbx_seq_one_letter_code
_entity_poly.pdbx_strand_id
1 'polypeptide(L)'
;MNPLARLSSVLLCALIFVAAPQVQAADPAIDAITQAVARPDVLRGQFSQEKQVSGFRNPLRSQGEFVVARQHGVIWATLKPFPSEVVVTADRILSRQRDGSTRVELDARQQPAMRSVNAIMFALMSGDVQALSSQFNVAASREGQGWRLRLTPKSAMLAKAFQSLTLQGDRYVRQVEIVEANKDRTQIQFSALSEAPATLTADEARRFE
;
A
#
# COMPACT_ATOMS: atom_id res chain seq x y z
N MET A 1 -51.21 -73.98 1.27
CA MET A 1 -51.32 -73.17 0.02
C MET A 1 -50.51 -71.93 0.25
N ASN A 2 -49.38 -71.84 -0.47
CA ASN A 2 -48.50 -70.62 -0.59
C ASN A 2 -49.24 -69.47 -1.26
N PRO A 3 -48.78 -68.20 -1.07
CA PRO A 3 -47.65 -67.74 -1.80
C PRO A 3 -46.79 -66.67 -1.12
N LEU A 4 -45.50 -66.82 -1.28
CA LEU A 4 -44.47 -65.89 -1.82
C LEU A 4 -44.60 -64.41 -1.45
N ALA A 5 -43.80 -64.00 -0.44
CA ALA A 5 -43.42 -62.60 -0.22
C ALA A 5 -42.14 -62.27 -0.99
N ARG A 6 -42.22 -61.31 -1.90
CA ARG A 6 -41.10 -60.74 -2.66
C ARG A 6 -40.41 -59.65 -1.83
N LEU A 7 -39.14 -59.88 -1.46
CA LEU A 7 -38.24 -58.84 -0.97
C LEU A 7 -37.78 -57.99 -2.15
N SER A 8 -38.10 -56.73 -2.15
CA SER A 8 -37.49 -55.71 -3.01
C SER A 8 -36.42 -54.99 -2.20
N SER A 9 -35.14 -55.27 -2.50
CA SER A 9 -34.00 -54.51 -1.99
C SER A 9 -33.90 -53.19 -2.73
N VAL A 10 -34.19 -52.08 -2.05
CA VAL A 10 -33.90 -50.73 -2.53
C VAL A 10 -32.47 -50.41 -2.16
N LEU A 11 -31.60 -50.39 -3.16
CA LEU A 11 -30.20 -49.97 -3.04
C LEU A 11 -30.15 -48.45 -3.02
N LEU A 12 -29.96 -47.86 -1.82
CA LEU A 12 -29.81 -46.42 -1.65
C LEU A 12 -28.35 -46.03 -1.92
N CYS A 13 -28.03 -45.58 -3.12
CA CYS A 13 -26.75 -44.99 -3.46
C CYS A 13 -26.63 -43.61 -2.80
N ALA A 14 -25.95 -43.53 -1.66
CA ALA A 14 -25.55 -42.23 -1.07
C ALA A 14 -24.42 -41.64 -1.90
N LEU A 15 -24.73 -40.63 -2.75
CA LEU A 15 -23.74 -39.79 -3.41
C LEU A 15 -23.09 -38.91 -2.33
N ILE A 16 -21.88 -39.27 -1.91
CA ILE A 16 -21.02 -38.41 -1.09
C ILE A 16 -20.46 -37.33 -2.02
N PHE A 17 -21.04 -36.12 -1.95
CA PHE A 17 -20.50 -34.91 -2.59
C PHE A 17 -19.27 -34.52 -1.78
N VAL A 18 -18.09 -34.91 -2.22
CA VAL A 18 -16.81 -34.39 -1.72
C VAL A 18 -16.68 -32.98 -2.24
N ALA A 19 -17.01 -31.99 -1.41
CA ALA A 19 -16.73 -30.60 -1.69
C ALA A 19 -15.20 -30.43 -1.73
N ALA A 20 -14.62 -30.38 -2.92
CA ALA A 20 -13.21 -30.02 -3.09
C ALA A 20 -13.00 -28.60 -2.55
N PRO A 21 -11.95 -28.36 -1.74
CA PRO A 21 -11.61 -27.00 -1.33
C PRO A 21 -11.35 -26.19 -2.60
N GLN A 22 -12.12 -25.13 -2.80
CA GLN A 22 -11.84 -24.16 -3.85
C GLN A 22 -10.56 -23.44 -3.44
N VAL A 23 -9.44 -23.83 -4.04
CA VAL A 23 -8.20 -23.04 -4.03
C VAL A 23 -8.56 -21.73 -4.75
N GLN A 24 -8.64 -20.67 -4.00
CA GLN A 24 -8.86 -19.34 -4.55
C GLN A 24 -7.65 -19.01 -5.41
N ALA A 25 -7.81 -19.12 -6.73
CA ALA A 25 -6.75 -18.77 -7.66
C ALA A 25 -6.37 -17.31 -7.42
N ALA A 26 -5.06 -17.05 -7.30
CA ALA A 26 -4.54 -15.69 -7.22
C ALA A 26 -5.06 -14.91 -8.45
N ASP A 27 -5.44 -13.65 -8.26
CA ASP A 27 -5.93 -12.81 -9.36
C ASP A 27 -4.80 -12.60 -10.36
N PRO A 28 -4.91 -13.10 -11.61
CA PRO A 28 -3.84 -12.99 -12.61
C PRO A 28 -3.41 -11.54 -12.88
N ALA A 29 -4.31 -10.56 -12.66
CA ALA A 29 -3.99 -9.16 -12.80
C ALA A 29 -3.06 -8.67 -11.67
N ILE A 30 -3.25 -9.16 -10.44
CA ILE A 30 -2.36 -8.87 -9.32
C ILE A 30 -0.96 -9.43 -9.57
N ASP A 31 -0.87 -10.67 -10.04
CA ASP A 31 0.42 -11.31 -10.34
C ASP A 31 1.16 -10.57 -11.46
N ALA A 32 0.46 -10.20 -12.54
CA ALA A 32 1.02 -9.43 -13.64
C ALA A 32 1.55 -8.06 -13.19
N ILE A 33 0.82 -7.34 -12.33
CA ILE A 33 1.24 -6.05 -11.78
C ILE A 33 2.46 -6.24 -10.85
N THR A 34 2.42 -7.27 -10.00
CA THR A 34 3.53 -7.58 -9.08
C THR A 34 4.84 -7.84 -9.82
N GLN A 35 4.76 -8.45 -11.01
CA GLN A 35 5.92 -8.69 -11.89
C GLN A 35 6.36 -7.43 -12.66
N ALA A 36 5.41 -6.56 -13.02
CA ALA A 36 5.69 -5.36 -13.80
C ALA A 36 6.32 -4.24 -12.95
N VAL A 37 6.00 -4.16 -11.66
CA VAL A 37 6.50 -3.11 -10.78
C VAL A 37 7.95 -3.36 -10.41
N ALA A 38 8.82 -2.40 -10.74
CA ALA A 38 10.23 -2.44 -10.34
C ALA A 38 10.37 -2.27 -8.83
N ARG A 39 11.33 -2.99 -8.25
CA ARG A 39 11.63 -2.95 -6.82
C ARG A 39 13.12 -2.66 -6.61
N PRO A 40 13.60 -1.46 -6.98
CA PRO A 40 14.99 -1.08 -6.77
C PRO A 40 15.33 -1.03 -5.29
N ASP A 41 16.60 -1.17 -4.95
CA ASP A 41 17.05 -1.01 -3.56
C ASP A 41 16.92 0.43 -3.10
N VAL A 42 17.14 1.39 -4.02
CA VAL A 42 16.92 2.81 -3.77
C VAL A 42 16.18 3.45 -4.94
N LEU A 43 15.08 4.13 -4.65
CA LEU A 43 14.33 4.94 -5.61
C LEU A 43 14.23 6.37 -5.10
N ARG A 44 14.61 7.32 -5.94
CA ARG A 44 14.49 8.76 -5.69
C ARG A 44 13.47 9.37 -6.63
N GLY A 45 12.93 10.50 -6.24
CA GLY A 45 12.03 11.24 -7.11
C GLY A 45 11.50 12.50 -6.46
N GLN A 46 10.65 13.16 -7.23
CA GLN A 46 9.89 14.32 -6.78
C GLN A 46 8.43 13.96 -6.60
N PHE A 47 7.75 14.66 -5.72
CA PHE A 47 6.31 14.55 -5.57
C PHE A 47 5.63 15.91 -5.65
N SER A 48 4.41 15.90 -6.17
CA SER A 48 3.43 16.95 -5.96
C SER A 48 2.20 16.34 -5.27
N GLN A 49 1.72 17.01 -4.24
CA GLN A 49 0.56 16.57 -3.45
C GLN A 49 -0.49 17.66 -3.43
N GLU A 50 -1.72 17.25 -3.63
CA GLU A 50 -2.91 18.09 -3.47
C GLU A 50 -3.88 17.40 -2.50
N LYS A 51 -4.25 18.10 -1.41
CA LYS A 51 -5.24 17.61 -0.45
C LYS A 51 -6.47 18.49 -0.48
N GLN A 52 -7.59 17.93 -0.92
CA GLN A 52 -8.90 18.54 -0.80
C GLN A 52 -9.49 18.19 0.56
N VAL A 53 -9.65 19.19 1.38
CA VAL A 53 -10.24 19.06 2.72
C VAL A 53 -11.72 19.42 2.64
N SER A 54 -12.57 18.59 3.21
CA SER A 54 -14.02 18.81 3.24
C SER A 54 -14.34 20.15 3.95
N GLY A 55 -15.14 20.98 3.30
CA GLY A 55 -15.48 22.31 3.78
C GLY A 55 -14.52 23.43 3.37
N PHE A 56 -13.37 23.12 2.74
CA PHE A 56 -12.45 24.15 2.22
C PHE A 56 -12.61 24.28 0.71
N ARG A 57 -12.62 25.54 0.21
CA ARG A 57 -12.74 25.80 -1.23
C ARG A 57 -11.46 25.45 -2.00
N ASN A 58 -10.31 25.79 -1.42
CA ASN A 58 -9.02 25.62 -2.07
C ASN A 58 -8.29 24.41 -1.51
N PRO A 59 -7.71 23.56 -2.37
CA PRO A 59 -6.91 22.45 -1.92
C PRO A 59 -5.59 22.92 -1.31
N LEU A 60 -5.10 22.17 -0.33
CA LEU A 60 -3.75 22.33 0.19
C LEU A 60 -2.77 21.67 -0.77
N ARG A 61 -1.76 22.44 -1.19
CA ARG A 61 -0.74 21.96 -2.13
C ARG A 61 0.62 21.91 -1.48
N SER A 62 1.34 20.85 -1.71
CA SER A 62 2.74 20.70 -1.31
C SER A 62 3.53 20.00 -2.41
N GLN A 63 4.84 20.22 -2.42
CA GLN A 63 5.76 19.56 -3.33
C GLN A 63 7.11 19.35 -2.66
N GLY A 64 7.84 18.35 -3.11
CA GLY A 64 9.13 18.03 -2.54
C GLY A 64 9.80 16.85 -3.22
N GLU A 65 10.69 16.22 -2.48
CA GLU A 65 11.52 15.11 -2.93
C GLU A 65 11.37 13.93 -1.96
N PHE A 66 11.66 12.75 -2.47
CA PHE A 66 11.64 11.54 -1.64
C PHE A 66 12.77 10.59 -2.00
N VAL A 67 13.15 9.79 -1.03
CA VAL A 67 14.01 8.62 -1.19
C VAL A 67 13.32 7.43 -0.55
N VAL A 68 13.09 6.38 -1.33
CA VAL A 68 12.67 5.06 -0.81
C VAL A 68 13.90 4.17 -0.82
N ALA A 69 14.29 3.66 0.33
CA ALA A 69 15.39 2.71 0.47
C ALA A 69 14.85 1.42 1.10
N ARG A 70 14.85 0.32 0.35
CA ARG A 70 14.18 -0.93 0.72
C ARG A 70 14.52 -1.45 2.12
N GLN A 71 15.77 -1.32 2.53
CA GLN A 71 16.23 -1.83 3.82
C GLN A 71 16.23 -0.78 4.95
N HIS A 72 15.97 0.50 4.62
CA HIS A 72 16.06 1.60 5.59
C HIS A 72 14.69 2.26 5.81
N GLY A 73 13.92 2.49 4.76
CA GLY A 73 12.62 3.14 4.87
C GLY A 73 12.41 4.23 3.82
N VAL A 74 11.77 5.32 4.22
CA VAL A 74 11.41 6.43 3.34
C VAL A 74 11.86 7.75 3.97
N ILE A 75 12.51 8.59 3.17
CA ILE A 75 12.72 10.01 3.44
C ILE A 75 11.72 10.78 2.59
N TRP A 76 10.91 11.63 3.22
CA TRP A 76 9.93 12.47 2.57
C TRP A 76 10.21 13.92 2.92
N ALA A 77 10.82 14.67 1.99
CA ALA A 77 11.20 16.05 2.18
C ALA A 77 10.22 16.99 1.45
N THR A 78 9.35 17.64 2.19
CA THR A 78 8.51 18.73 1.67
C THR A 78 9.37 19.98 1.52
N LEU A 79 9.37 20.56 0.32
CA LEU A 79 10.13 21.80 0.03
C LEU A 79 9.23 23.03 0.01
N LYS A 80 7.97 22.87 -0.40
CA LYS A 80 6.98 23.96 -0.48
C LYS A 80 5.61 23.49 0.02
N PRO A 81 4.76 24.36 0.61
CA PRO A 81 5.06 25.76 0.96
C PRO A 81 5.91 25.88 2.23
N PHE A 82 5.87 24.87 3.12
CA PHE A 82 6.59 24.86 4.40
C PHE A 82 7.57 23.70 4.42
N PRO A 83 8.87 24.00 4.36
CA PRO A 83 9.89 22.95 4.40
C PRO A 83 9.82 22.12 5.67
N SER A 84 9.78 20.81 5.50
CA SER A 84 9.79 19.83 6.56
C SER A 84 10.27 18.48 6.01
N GLU A 85 10.79 17.63 6.89
CA GLU A 85 11.21 16.30 6.53
C GLU A 85 10.60 15.28 7.46
N VAL A 86 10.10 14.20 6.90
CA VAL A 86 9.64 13.03 7.63
C VAL A 86 10.47 11.83 7.19
N VAL A 87 11.04 11.11 8.14
CA VAL A 87 11.76 9.87 7.91
C VAL A 87 10.98 8.73 8.54
N VAL A 88 10.59 7.77 7.72
CA VAL A 88 9.85 6.58 8.13
C VAL A 88 10.76 5.38 8.03
N THR A 89 11.05 4.74 9.15
CA THR A 89 11.78 3.47 9.22
C THR A 89 10.86 2.35 9.70
N ALA A 90 11.36 1.12 9.77
CA ALA A 90 10.58 0.01 10.32
C ALA A 90 10.08 0.28 11.75
N ASP A 91 10.87 1.01 12.55
CA ASP A 91 10.62 1.18 13.98
C ASP A 91 10.22 2.59 14.40
N ARG A 92 10.47 3.61 13.57
CA ARG A 92 10.30 5.02 13.96
C ARG A 92 9.72 5.85 12.82
N ILE A 93 8.98 6.89 13.19
CA ILE A 93 8.69 8.05 12.35
C ILE A 93 9.37 9.24 13.02
N LEU A 94 10.29 9.88 12.31
CA LEU A 94 11.01 11.05 12.73
C LEU A 94 10.52 12.24 11.92
N SER A 95 10.30 13.38 12.57
CA SER A 95 10.04 14.65 11.92
C SER A 95 11.21 15.59 12.19
N ARG A 96 11.76 16.17 11.14
CA ARG A 96 12.79 17.21 11.23
C ARG A 96 12.20 18.55 10.86
N GLN A 97 12.37 19.50 11.75
CA GLN A 97 11.88 20.86 11.58
C GLN A 97 12.92 21.73 10.88
N ARG A 98 12.48 22.92 10.45
CA ARG A 98 13.38 23.90 9.79
C ARG A 98 14.58 24.32 10.64
N ASP A 99 14.46 24.32 11.95
CA ASP A 99 15.52 24.68 12.90
C ASP A 99 16.55 23.54 13.12
N GLY A 100 16.39 22.42 12.41
CA GLY A 100 17.23 21.24 12.52
C GLY A 100 16.87 20.34 13.70
N SER A 101 15.89 20.70 14.52
CA SER A 101 15.42 19.83 15.59
C SER A 101 14.76 18.58 15.02
N THR A 102 15.04 17.44 15.64
CA THR A 102 14.42 16.15 15.30
C THR A 102 13.45 15.77 16.40
N ARG A 103 12.23 15.43 16.01
CA ARG A 103 11.22 14.90 16.92
C ARG A 103 10.90 13.47 16.51
N VAL A 104 10.91 12.56 17.47
CA VAL A 104 10.35 11.21 17.30
C VAL A 104 8.83 11.34 17.42
N GLU A 105 8.12 11.31 16.30
CA GLU A 105 6.66 11.41 16.28
C GLU A 105 6.03 10.10 16.75
N LEU A 106 6.63 8.98 16.33
CA LEU A 106 6.14 7.64 16.66
C LEU A 106 7.32 6.68 16.82
N ASP A 107 7.28 5.88 17.90
CA ASP A 107 8.19 4.77 18.13
C ASP A 107 7.41 3.47 18.19
N ALA A 108 7.54 2.64 17.15
CA ALA A 108 6.82 1.38 17.03
C ALA A 108 7.29 0.33 18.07
N ARG A 109 8.42 0.56 18.76
CA ARG A 109 8.84 -0.27 19.91
C ARG A 109 7.94 -0.03 21.10
N GLN A 110 7.43 1.20 21.25
CA GLN A 110 6.49 1.57 22.30
C GLN A 110 5.01 1.38 21.85
N GLN A 111 4.75 1.45 20.55
CA GLN A 111 3.41 1.34 19.98
C GLN A 111 3.40 0.34 18.80
N PRO A 112 3.28 -0.98 19.07
CA PRO A 112 3.39 -2.01 18.03
C PRO A 112 2.41 -1.87 16.86
N ALA A 113 1.22 -1.28 17.10
CA ALA A 113 0.24 -1.02 16.04
C ALA A 113 0.78 -0.09 14.93
N MET A 114 1.77 0.75 15.24
CA MET A 114 2.37 1.68 14.29
C MET A 114 3.29 1.01 13.26
N ARG A 115 3.80 -0.19 13.54
CA ARG A 115 4.55 -0.98 12.56
C ARG A 115 3.73 -1.23 11.30
N SER A 116 2.43 -1.47 11.46
CA SER A 116 1.53 -1.68 10.33
C SER A 116 1.38 -0.42 9.48
N VAL A 117 1.33 0.77 10.09
CA VAL A 117 1.25 2.05 9.35
C VAL A 117 2.52 2.29 8.55
N ASN A 118 3.69 2.09 9.15
CA ASN A 118 4.98 2.24 8.46
C ASN A 118 5.11 1.25 7.30
N ALA A 119 4.73 -0.02 7.52
CA ALA A 119 4.73 -1.04 6.49
C ALA A 119 3.79 -0.70 5.32
N ILE A 120 2.60 -0.17 5.60
CA ILE A 120 1.65 0.27 4.57
C ILE A 120 2.23 1.44 3.78
N MET A 121 2.79 2.47 4.44
CA MET A 121 3.40 3.60 3.74
C MET A 121 4.53 3.15 2.83
N PHE A 122 5.41 2.28 3.34
CA PHE A 122 6.50 1.73 2.53
C PHE A 122 5.97 0.92 1.35
N ALA A 123 4.99 0.04 1.58
CA ALA A 123 4.39 -0.77 0.53
C ALA A 123 3.69 0.06 -0.55
N LEU A 124 3.02 1.17 -0.18
CA LEU A 124 2.40 2.10 -1.12
C LEU A 124 3.45 2.75 -2.03
N MET A 125 4.56 3.19 -1.46
CA MET A 125 5.61 3.89 -2.21
C MET A 125 6.47 2.94 -3.05
N SER A 126 6.72 1.72 -2.56
CA SER A 126 7.47 0.68 -3.28
C SER A 126 6.62 -0.13 -4.26
N GLY A 127 5.29 0.03 -4.25
CA GLY A 127 4.37 -0.78 -5.03
C GLY A 127 4.35 -2.26 -4.61
N ASP A 128 4.60 -2.56 -3.34
CA ASP A 128 4.57 -3.93 -2.83
C ASP A 128 3.13 -4.42 -2.64
N VAL A 129 2.56 -4.95 -3.73
CA VAL A 129 1.17 -5.43 -3.77
C VAL A 129 0.92 -6.54 -2.77
N GLN A 130 1.90 -7.41 -2.51
CA GLN A 130 1.75 -8.53 -1.58
C GLN A 130 1.64 -8.04 -0.14
N ALA A 131 2.48 -7.07 0.25
CA ALA A 131 2.38 -6.43 1.56
C ALA A 131 1.04 -5.69 1.72
N LEU A 132 0.58 -5.00 0.68
CA LEU A 132 -0.72 -4.31 0.68
C LEU A 132 -1.89 -5.28 0.81
N SER A 133 -1.84 -6.44 0.15
CA SER A 133 -2.92 -7.42 0.18
C SER A 133 -3.15 -8.03 1.58
N SER A 134 -2.19 -7.95 2.47
CA SER A 134 -2.36 -8.39 3.87
C SER A 134 -3.32 -7.51 4.66
N GLN A 135 -3.41 -6.22 4.34
CA GLN A 135 -4.19 -5.21 5.07
C GLN A 135 -5.42 -4.72 4.29
N PHE A 136 -5.41 -4.87 2.96
CA PHE A 136 -6.46 -4.38 2.08
C PHE A 136 -7.00 -5.48 1.16
N ASN A 137 -8.27 -5.36 0.80
CA ASN A 137 -8.80 -6.04 -0.37
C ASN A 137 -8.28 -5.29 -1.59
N VAL A 138 -7.62 -6.01 -2.50
CA VAL A 138 -6.98 -5.44 -3.69
C VAL A 138 -7.82 -5.79 -4.91
N ALA A 139 -8.26 -4.77 -5.64
CA ALA A 139 -8.81 -4.93 -6.99
C ALA A 139 -7.81 -4.36 -7.99
N ALA A 140 -7.39 -5.19 -8.94
CA ALA A 140 -6.39 -4.87 -9.93
C ALA A 140 -7.01 -4.70 -11.31
N SER A 141 -6.53 -3.73 -12.10
CA SER A 141 -6.91 -3.56 -13.50
C SER A 141 -5.72 -3.05 -14.32
N ARG A 142 -5.73 -3.37 -15.61
CA ARG A 142 -4.81 -2.75 -16.57
C ARG A 142 -5.44 -1.47 -17.13
N GLU A 143 -4.63 -0.44 -17.29
CA GLU A 143 -5.02 0.84 -17.89
C GLU A 143 -4.02 1.24 -18.96
N GLY A 144 -4.35 1.00 -20.21
CA GLY A 144 -3.43 1.24 -21.34
C GLY A 144 -2.13 0.47 -21.18
N GLN A 145 -1.01 1.18 -21.11
CA GLN A 145 0.32 0.61 -20.86
C GLN A 145 0.65 0.44 -19.36
N GLY A 146 -0.24 0.93 -18.49
CA GLY A 146 -0.03 0.91 -17.06
C GLY A 146 -0.99 -0.02 -16.32
N TRP A 147 -1.07 0.20 -15.02
CA TRP A 147 -1.91 -0.56 -14.11
C TRP A 147 -2.55 0.36 -13.06
N ARG A 148 -3.66 -0.12 -12.51
CA ARG A 148 -4.36 0.47 -11.37
C ARG A 148 -4.63 -0.59 -10.32
N LEU A 149 -4.38 -0.25 -9.05
CA LEU A 149 -4.79 -1.01 -7.88
C LEU A 149 -5.74 -0.16 -7.05
N ARG A 150 -6.91 -0.71 -6.75
CA ARG A 150 -7.83 -0.13 -5.76
C ARG A 150 -7.78 -0.97 -4.50
N LEU A 151 -7.53 -0.30 -3.38
CA LEU A 151 -7.35 -0.89 -2.07
C LEU A 151 -8.50 -0.45 -1.16
N THR A 152 -9.19 -1.41 -0.54
CA THR A 152 -10.20 -1.15 0.48
C THR A 152 -9.80 -1.82 1.78
N PRO A 153 -9.85 -1.12 2.93
CA PRO A 153 -9.41 -1.67 4.21
C PRO A 153 -10.12 -2.97 4.57
N LYS A 154 -9.36 -3.97 5.06
CA LYS A 154 -9.93 -5.22 5.59
C LYS A 154 -10.38 -5.08 7.05
N SER A 155 -9.72 -4.22 7.83
CA SER A 155 -10.02 -4.06 9.25
C SER A 155 -10.85 -2.80 9.54
N ALA A 156 -11.72 -2.87 10.54
CA ALA A 156 -12.50 -1.73 11.02
C ALA A 156 -11.59 -0.58 11.52
N MET A 157 -10.40 -0.89 12.03
CA MET A 157 -9.44 0.11 12.48
C MET A 157 -8.94 0.95 11.30
N LEU A 158 -8.52 0.33 10.20
CA LEU A 158 -8.10 1.04 9.00
C LEU A 158 -9.27 1.76 8.32
N ALA A 159 -10.48 1.20 8.35
CA ALA A 159 -11.67 1.82 7.79
C ALA A 159 -12.10 3.10 8.53
N LYS A 160 -11.68 3.29 9.79
CA LYS A 160 -11.86 4.57 10.51
C LYS A 160 -10.97 5.69 9.96
N ALA A 161 -9.83 5.34 9.34
CA ALA A 161 -8.91 6.32 8.75
C ALA A 161 -9.14 6.48 7.25
N PHE A 162 -9.36 5.38 6.52
CA PHE A 162 -9.38 5.37 5.06
C PHE A 162 -10.65 4.71 4.52
N GLN A 163 -11.27 5.34 3.55
CA GLN A 163 -12.33 4.73 2.74
C GLN A 163 -11.71 3.87 1.62
N SER A 164 -10.74 4.41 0.91
CA SER A 164 -10.02 3.67 -0.14
C SER A 164 -8.69 4.35 -0.47
N LEU A 165 -7.77 3.56 -1.02
CA LEU A 165 -6.56 4.06 -1.67
C LEU A 165 -6.55 3.54 -3.11
N THR A 166 -6.04 4.36 -4.04
CA THR A 166 -5.85 3.94 -5.43
C THR A 166 -4.41 4.23 -5.83
N LEU A 167 -3.72 3.22 -6.34
CA LEU A 167 -2.39 3.35 -6.91
C LEU A 167 -2.50 3.19 -8.42
N GLN A 168 -1.72 3.99 -9.15
CA GLN A 168 -1.56 3.87 -10.59
C GLN A 168 -0.09 3.97 -10.94
N GLY A 169 0.30 3.25 -11.97
CA GLY A 169 1.67 3.29 -12.41
C GLY A 169 1.95 2.50 -13.67
N ASP A 170 3.23 2.42 -13.96
CA ASP A 170 3.81 1.62 -15.04
C ASP A 170 4.87 0.66 -14.43
N ARG A 171 6.14 0.91 -14.70
CA ARG A 171 7.26 0.28 -14.01
C ARG A 171 7.36 0.71 -12.54
N TYR A 172 6.85 1.91 -12.19
CA TYR A 172 6.84 2.47 -10.85
C TYR A 172 5.43 2.95 -10.49
N VAL A 173 5.19 3.18 -9.21
CA VAL A 173 4.03 3.95 -8.77
C VAL A 173 4.19 5.39 -9.28
N ARG A 174 3.20 5.88 -10.02
CA ARG A 174 3.16 7.24 -10.57
C ARG A 174 2.19 8.13 -9.82
N GLN A 175 1.13 7.55 -9.31
CA GLN A 175 0.10 8.28 -8.61
C GLN A 175 -0.46 7.45 -7.45
N VAL A 176 -0.75 8.14 -6.35
CA VAL A 176 -1.50 7.61 -5.22
C VAL A 176 -2.66 8.56 -4.93
N GLU A 177 -3.86 8.03 -4.84
CA GLU A 177 -5.04 8.73 -4.36
C GLU A 177 -5.49 8.09 -3.04
N ILE A 178 -5.72 8.91 -2.02
CA ILE A 178 -6.20 8.50 -0.70
C ILE A 178 -7.53 9.18 -0.47
N VAL A 179 -8.58 8.41 -0.20
CA VAL A 179 -9.88 8.89 0.26
C VAL A 179 -9.99 8.53 1.73
N GLU A 180 -9.97 9.56 2.58
CA GLU A 180 -10.09 9.41 4.03
C GLU A 180 -11.55 9.15 4.44
N ALA A 181 -11.76 8.61 5.64
CA ALA A 181 -13.11 8.32 6.16
C ALA A 181 -13.98 9.59 6.32
N ASN A 182 -13.35 10.74 6.60
CA ASN A 182 -14.00 12.06 6.65
C ASN A 182 -14.27 12.68 5.27
N LYS A 183 -14.02 11.93 4.17
CA LYS A 183 -14.16 12.32 2.77
C LYS A 183 -13.10 13.30 2.26
N ASP A 184 -12.08 13.61 3.04
CA ASP A 184 -10.91 14.29 2.50
C ASP A 184 -10.25 13.43 1.43
N ARG A 185 -9.69 14.10 0.41
CA ARG A 185 -9.03 13.42 -0.69
C ARG A 185 -7.62 13.97 -0.86
N THR A 186 -6.65 13.07 -0.85
CA THR A 186 -5.26 13.41 -1.14
C THR A 186 -4.83 12.72 -2.42
N GLN A 187 -4.28 13.50 -3.34
CA GLN A 187 -3.66 13.01 -4.58
C GLN A 187 -2.18 13.33 -4.55
N ILE A 188 -1.35 12.32 -4.81
CA ILE A 188 0.11 12.45 -4.88
C ILE A 188 0.53 11.97 -6.25
N GLN A 189 1.34 12.78 -6.94
CA GLN A 189 1.96 12.43 -8.22
C GLN A 189 3.47 12.36 -8.04
N PHE A 190 4.08 11.31 -8.60
CA PHE A 190 5.52 11.07 -8.57
C PHE A 190 6.14 11.32 -9.93
N SER A 191 7.24 12.05 -9.93
CA SER A 191 7.97 12.44 -11.14
C SER A 191 9.49 12.36 -10.93
N ALA A 192 10.27 12.53 -11.99
CA ALA A 192 11.73 12.52 -11.97
C ALA A 192 12.31 11.29 -11.25
N LEU A 193 11.70 10.11 -11.45
CA LEU A 193 12.09 8.86 -10.78
C LEU A 193 13.46 8.39 -11.27
N SER A 194 14.35 8.05 -10.34
CA SER A 194 15.70 7.58 -10.61
C SER A 194 16.13 6.49 -9.63
N GLU A 195 16.75 5.44 -10.16
CA GLU A 195 17.42 4.40 -9.39
C GLU A 195 18.90 4.71 -9.14
N ALA A 196 19.41 5.81 -9.72
CA ALA A 196 20.82 6.19 -9.61
C ALA A 196 21.05 7.28 -8.55
N PRO A 197 22.11 7.13 -7.75
CA PRO A 197 22.97 5.95 -7.59
C PRO A 197 22.21 4.78 -6.96
N ALA A 198 22.61 3.53 -7.25
CA ALA A 198 21.93 2.33 -6.79
C ALA A 198 21.96 2.13 -5.27
N THR A 199 22.86 2.81 -4.58
CA THR A 199 22.99 2.81 -3.11
C THR A 199 22.68 4.18 -2.54
N LEU A 200 22.40 4.25 -1.23
CA LEU A 200 22.27 5.52 -0.53
C LEU A 200 23.58 6.32 -0.59
N THR A 201 23.48 7.62 -0.77
CA THR A 201 24.60 8.53 -0.53
C THR A 201 24.89 8.58 0.99
N ALA A 202 26.08 9.03 1.36
CA ALA A 202 26.46 9.18 2.77
C ALA A 202 25.51 10.16 3.51
N ASP A 203 24.99 11.17 2.81
CA ASP A 203 24.03 12.11 3.38
C ASP A 203 22.66 11.47 3.62
N GLU A 204 22.16 10.75 2.62
CA GLU A 204 20.88 10.03 2.77
C GLU A 204 20.95 8.96 3.87
N ALA A 205 22.06 8.23 3.98
CA ALA A 205 22.24 7.22 5.03
C ALA A 205 22.15 7.84 6.44
N ARG A 206 22.83 8.98 6.67
CA ARG A 206 22.75 9.70 7.95
C ARG A 206 21.35 10.17 8.30
N ARG A 207 20.50 10.45 7.32
CA ARG A 207 19.12 10.90 7.55
C ARG A 207 18.23 9.80 8.12
N PHE A 208 18.58 8.54 7.97
CA PHE A 208 17.86 7.40 8.56
C PHE A 208 18.28 7.12 10.02
N GLU A 209 19.37 7.70 10.51
CA GLU A 209 19.86 7.55 11.87
C GLU A 209 19.12 8.51 12.84
#